data_523e107100718bcda7c0ad292055cdef
#
_entry.id   523e107100718bcda7c0ad292055cdef
#
_cell.length_a   1.000
_cell.length_b   1.000
_cell.length_c   1.000
_cell.angle_alpha   90.00
_cell.angle_beta   90.00
_cell.angle_gamma   90.00
#
_symmetry.space_group_name_H-M   'P 1'
#
loop_
_entity.id
_entity.type
_entity.pdbx_description
1 polymer ?
#
loop_
_entity_poly.entity_id
_entity_poly.type
_entity_poly.pdbx_seq_one_letter_code
_entity_poly.pdbx_strand_id
1 'polypeptide(L)'
;LYQLIRGLLKHLMPVAGSSKADPARWRQEGRRPRVNLLGPSLLGFRCRDDIREVRLLLEELGIDTHVVAPLGATPADLLRIPEADANVCLYPEVAESSCRWLERQFGMAMVTSVPIGIAATQRFRHELQQVLQLDAIPEVADASRMPWYSRSVDSTYLTGKRVFIFADATHAIA
;
A
#
# COMPACT_ATOMS: atom_id res chain seq x y z
N LEU A 1 7.09 -11.99 -8.17
CA LEU A 1 5.68 -11.62 -8.00
C LEU A 1 5.00 -11.37 -9.36
N TYR A 2 5.52 -10.48 -10.20
CA TYR A 2 4.90 -10.10 -11.48
C TYR A 2 4.59 -11.31 -12.40
N GLN A 3 5.55 -12.18 -12.65
CA GLN A 3 5.36 -13.34 -13.52
C GLN A 3 4.29 -14.30 -12.98
N LEU A 4 4.24 -14.47 -11.66
CA LEU A 4 3.26 -15.34 -11.01
C LEU A 4 1.85 -14.77 -11.13
N ILE A 5 1.65 -13.50 -10.74
CA ILE A 5 0.34 -12.84 -10.85
C ILE A 5 -0.13 -12.82 -12.30
N ARG A 6 0.74 -12.39 -13.22
CA ARG A 6 0.41 -12.36 -14.66
C ARG A 6 0.05 -13.74 -15.21
N GLY A 7 0.83 -14.76 -14.85
CA GLY A 7 0.58 -16.13 -15.30
C GLY A 7 -0.77 -16.64 -14.83
N LEU A 8 -1.05 -16.52 -13.53
CA LEU A 8 -2.30 -16.99 -12.95
C LEU A 8 -3.51 -16.24 -13.51
N LEU A 9 -3.50 -14.92 -13.48
CA LEU A 9 -4.65 -14.13 -13.91
C LEU A 9 -4.89 -14.22 -15.42
N LYS A 10 -3.84 -14.28 -16.23
CA LYS A 10 -3.98 -14.37 -17.69
C LYS A 10 -4.52 -15.72 -18.15
N HIS A 11 -4.16 -16.80 -17.49
CA HIS A 11 -4.53 -18.15 -17.89
C HIS A 11 -5.81 -18.67 -17.22
N LEU A 12 -6.10 -18.23 -15.99
CA LEU A 12 -7.22 -18.74 -15.20
C LEU A 12 -8.42 -17.79 -15.17
N MET A 13 -8.22 -16.52 -15.47
CA MET A 13 -9.31 -15.58 -15.69
C MET A 13 -9.37 -15.25 -17.19
N PRO A 14 -10.30 -15.83 -17.93
CA PRO A 14 -10.56 -15.39 -19.31
C PRO A 14 -10.88 -13.90 -19.25
N VAL A 15 -10.29 -13.14 -20.16
CA VAL A 15 -10.53 -11.69 -20.32
C VAL A 15 -12.01 -11.49 -20.65
N ALA A 16 -12.87 -11.56 -19.65
CA ALA A 16 -14.17 -10.94 -19.70
C ALA A 16 -13.87 -9.45 -19.88
N GLY A 17 -14.35 -8.87 -20.97
CA GLY A 17 -14.01 -7.53 -21.43
C GLY A 17 -13.78 -6.59 -20.27
N SER A 18 -12.59 -6.02 -20.22
CA SER A 18 -12.09 -5.23 -19.11
C SER A 18 -12.95 -3.97 -18.96
N SER A 19 -14.05 -4.10 -18.25
CA SER A 19 -14.66 -2.92 -17.64
C SER A 19 -13.61 -2.38 -16.68
N LYS A 20 -13.09 -1.19 -16.97
CA LYS A 20 -12.15 -0.50 -16.07
C LYS A 20 -12.77 -0.53 -14.67
N ALA A 21 -11.99 -0.93 -13.69
CA ALA A 21 -12.46 -0.92 -12.31
C ALA A 21 -12.99 0.48 -11.98
N ASP A 22 -14.26 0.56 -11.60
CA ASP A 22 -14.83 1.80 -11.08
C ASP A 22 -14.27 1.99 -9.66
N PRO A 23 -13.49 3.03 -9.40
CA PRO A 23 -12.92 3.27 -8.09
C PRO A 23 -13.97 3.55 -7.01
N ALA A 24 -15.21 3.86 -7.40
CA ALA A 24 -16.33 4.06 -6.50
C ALA A 24 -17.30 2.86 -6.44
N ARG A 25 -16.97 1.73 -7.06
CA ARG A 25 -17.81 0.51 -7.06
C ARG A 25 -18.25 0.09 -5.66
N TRP A 26 -17.39 0.24 -4.67
CA TRP A 26 -17.67 -0.07 -3.28
C TRP A 26 -18.90 0.67 -2.71
N ARG A 27 -19.16 1.91 -3.18
CA ARG A 27 -20.38 2.67 -2.78
C ARG A 27 -21.65 2.03 -3.33
N GLN A 28 -21.61 1.61 -4.59
CA GLN A 28 -22.74 0.95 -5.25
C GLN A 28 -23.05 -0.39 -4.59
N GLU A 29 -22.02 -1.08 -4.11
CA GLU A 29 -22.10 -2.36 -3.40
C GLU A 29 -22.44 -2.21 -1.91
N GLY A 30 -22.50 -0.99 -1.38
CA GLY A 30 -22.82 -0.69 0.03
C GLY A 30 -21.81 -1.27 1.03
N ARG A 31 -20.55 -1.38 0.64
CA ARG A 31 -19.45 -1.93 1.45
C ARG A 31 -18.33 -0.90 1.69
N ARG A 32 -17.39 -1.23 2.55
CA ARG A 32 -16.14 -0.47 2.68
C ARG A 32 -15.25 -0.66 1.44
N PRO A 33 -14.45 0.35 1.05
CA PRO A 33 -13.43 0.19 0.01
C PRO A 33 -12.39 -0.85 0.43
N ARG A 34 -11.84 -1.58 -0.53
CA ARG A 34 -10.87 -2.65 -0.31
C ARG A 34 -9.62 -2.41 -1.14
N VAL A 35 -8.44 -2.60 -0.53
CA VAL A 35 -7.16 -2.48 -1.22
C VAL A 35 -6.31 -3.73 -1.06
N ASN A 36 -5.52 -4.04 -2.07
CA ASN A 36 -4.45 -5.02 -1.97
C ASN A 36 -3.18 -4.35 -1.47
N LEU A 37 -2.41 -5.04 -0.60
CA LEU A 37 -1.05 -4.66 -0.22
C LEU A 37 -0.07 -5.52 -1.01
N LEU A 38 0.57 -4.94 -2.02
CA LEU A 38 1.48 -5.67 -2.90
C LEU A 38 2.93 -5.28 -2.64
N GLY A 39 3.79 -6.29 -2.57
CA GLY A 39 5.23 -6.13 -2.37
C GLY A 39 5.80 -6.78 -1.12
N PRO A 40 5.13 -6.79 0.04
CA PRO A 40 5.70 -7.38 1.24
C PRO A 40 6.15 -8.82 1.02
N SER A 41 7.38 -9.11 1.40
CA SER A 41 7.97 -10.45 1.28
C SER A 41 8.79 -10.77 2.53
N LEU A 42 9.07 -12.06 2.76
CA LEU A 42 9.92 -12.49 3.89
C LEU A 42 11.36 -11.98 3.80
N LEU A 43 11.77 -11.46 2.66
CA LEU A 43 13.10 -10.88 2.46
C LEU A 43 13.18 -9.43 2.95
N GLY A 44 12.03 -8.76 3.14
CA GLY A 44 11.98 -7.38 3.65
C GLY A 44 12.25 -7.34 5.16
N PHE A 45 13.12 -6.42 5.57
CA PHE A 45 13.38 -6.18 6.98
C PHE A 45 12.10 -5.69 7.66
N ARG A 46 11.67 -6.38 8.75
CA ARG A 46 10.47 -6.06 9.53
C ARG A 46 9.15 -5.99 8.73
N CYS A 47 9.07 -6.57 7.56
CA CYS A 47 7.90 -6.50 6.67
C CYS A 47 6.56 -6.88 7.34
N ARG A 48 6.58 -7.70 8.39
CA ARG A 48 5.37 -8.05 9.16
C ARG A 48 4.88 -6.89 10.02
N ASP A 49 5.79 -6.11 10.57
CA ASP A 49 5.46 -4.91 11.35
C ASP A 49 4.90 -3.85 10.40
N ASP A 50 5.51 -3.65 9.24
CA ASP A 50 5.03 -2.70 8.22
C ASP A 50 3.61 -3.03 7.78
N ILE A 51 3.33 -4.32 7.50
CA ILE A 51 1.96 -4.76 7.15
C ILE A 51 0.99 -4.46 8.27
N ARG A 52 1.37 -4.74 9.52
CA ARG A 52 0.52 -4.49 10.68
C ARG A 52 0.18 -3.00 10.80
N GLU A 53 1.19 -2.14 10.74
CA GLU A 53 1.00 -0.68 10.88
C GLU A 53 0.18 -0.11 9.70
N VAL A 54 0.46 -0.55 8.47
CA VAL A 54 -0.32 -0.13 7.30
C VAL A 54 -1.77 -0.61 7.40
N ARG A 55 -2.02 -1.82 7.89
CA ARG A 55 -3.39 -2.31 8.11
C ARG A 55 -4.14 -1.49 9.16
N LEU A 56 -3.49 -1.13 10.26
CA LEU A 56 -4.09 -0.26 11.29
C LEU A 56 -4.44 1.09 10.70
N LEU A 57 -3.53 1.69 9.92
CA LEU A 57 -3.77 2.95 9.23
C LEU A 57 -4.94 2.86 8.25
N LEU A 58 -5.05 1.78 7.47
CA LEU A 58 -6.16 1.56 6.56
C LEU A 58 -7.48 1.38 7.31
N GLU A 59 -7.48 0.64 8.42
CA GLU A 59 -8.66 0.43 9.26
C GLU A 59 -9.18 1.75 9.86
N GLU A 60 -8.28 2.60 10.35
CA GLU A 60 -8.61 3.96 10.83
C GLU A 60 -9.26 4.81 9.74
N LEU A 61 -8.86 4.60 8.47
CA LEU A 61 -9.43 5.27 7.30
C LEU A 61 -10.74 4.62 6.80
N GLY A 62 -11.20 3.55 7.43
CA GLY A 62 -12.36 2.79 7.00
C GLY A 62 -12.13 1.97 5.73
N ILE A 63 -10.90 1.58 5.44
CA ILE A 63 -10.49 0.81 4.26
C ILE A 63 -10.11 -0.61 4.67
N ASP A 64 -10.68 -1.61 4.00
CA ASP A 64 -10.37 -3.01 4.27
C ASP A 64 -9.15 -3.48 3.47
N THR A 65 -8.28 -4.28 4.09
CA THR A 65 -7.21 -4.99 3.38
C THR A 65 -7.80 -6.24 2.74
N HIS A 66 -7.66 -6.38 1.42
CA HIS A 66 -8.20 -7.53 0.69
C HIS A 66 -7.18 -8.66 0.56
N VAL A 67 -6.11 -8.45 -0.19
CA VAL A 67 -5.01 -9.41 -0.37
C VAL A 67 -3.70 -8.77 0.04
N VAL A 68 -2.85 -9.52 0.74
CA VAL A 68 -1.44 -9.18 0.98
C VAL A 68 -0.59 -10.15 0.18
N ALA A 69 0.25 -9.68 -0.73
CA ALA A 69 1.08 -10.54 -1.58
C ALA A 69 2.48 -9.94 -1.82
N PRO A 70 3.51 -10.80 -1.91
CA PRO A 70 3.49 -12.28 -1.85
C PRO A 70 3.43 -12.86 -0.43
N LEU A 71 3.62 -12.07 0.63
CA LEU A 71 3.74 -12.58 1.99
C LEU A 71 2.44 -13.27 2.44
N GLY A 72 2.51 -14.58 2.64
CA GLY A 72 1.39 -15.40 3.13
C GLY A 72 0.29 -15.66 2.09
N ALA A 73 0.42 -15.16 0.86
CA ALA A 73 -0.58 -15.37 -0.18
C ALA A 73 -0.49 -16.78 -0.78
N THR A 74 -1.65 -17.39 -0.93
CA THR A 74 -1.82 -18.62 -1.73
C THR A 74 -2.10 -18.27 -3.20
N PRO A 75 -1.97 -19.22 -4.15
CA PRO A 75 -2.40 -18.99 -5.52
C PRO A 75 -3.88 -18.57 -5.65
N ALA A 76 -4.76 -19.09 -4.77
CA ALA A 76 -6.17 -18.70 -4.73
C ALA A 76 -6.35 -17.22 -4.32
N ASP A 77 -5.55 -16.72 -3.38
CA ASP A 77 -5.59 -15.31 -2.99
C ASP A 77 -5.15 -14.41 -4.15
N LEU A 78 -4.15 -14.83 -4.94
CA LEU A 78 -3.69 -14.06 -6.09
C LEU A 78 -4.77 -13.94 -7.17
N LEU A 79 -5.65 -14.94 -7.33
CA LEU A 79 -6.79 -14.86 -8.25
C LEU A 79 -7.84 -13.84 -7.81
N ARG A 80 -7.89 -13.51 -6.53
CA ARG A 80 -8.81 -12.54 -5.97
C ARG A 80 -8.32 -11.09 -6.04
N ILE A 81 -7.07 -10.85 -6.41
CA ILE A 81 -6.51 -9.49 -6.53
C ILE A 81 -7.44 -8.53 -7.31
N PRO A 82 -8.05 -8.92 -8.46
CA PRO A 82 -8.93 -8.01 -9.23
C PRO A 82 -10.26 -7.66 -8.54
N GLU A 83 -10.60 -8.29 -7.42
CA GLU A 83 -11.82 -7.98 -6.66
C GLU A 83 -11.68 -6.70 -5.81
N ALA A 84 -10.46 -6.24 -5.56
CA ALA A 84 -10.20 -5.01 -4.81
C ALA A 84 -10.45 -3.75 -5.66
N ASP A 85 -10.59 -2.61 -4.99
CA ASP A 85 -10.87 -1.32 -5.64
C ASP A 85 -9.57 -0.62 -6.08
N ALA A 86 -8.45 -0.88 -5.38
CA ALA A 86 -7.14 -0.35 -5.73
C ALA A 86 -6.00 -1.24 -5.21
N ASN A 87 -4.77 -0.95 -5.65
CA ASN A 87 -3.56 -1.59 -5.19
C ASN A 87 -2.66 -0.60 -4.46
N VAL A 88 -2.16 -0.96 -3.30
CA VAL A 88 -1.08 -0.25 -2.60
C VAL A 88 0.24 -0.93 -2.96
N CYS A 89 1.14 -0.19 -3.61
CA CYS A 89 2.49 -0.63 -3.96
C CYS A 89 3.41 -0.37 -2.76
N LEU A 90 3.44 -1.27 -1.79
CA LEU A 90 4.13 -1.03 -0.52
C LEU A 90 5.66 -1.16 -0.65
N TYR A 91 6.14 -2.05 -1.51
CA TYR A 91 7.55 -2.23 -1.85
C TYR A 91 7.70 -2.12 -3.37
N PRO A 92 7.94 -0.91 -3.92
CA PRO A 92 8.03 -0.67 -5.36
C PRO A 92 9.02 -1.59 -6.08
N GLU A 93 10.18 -1.84 -5.48
CA GLU A 93 11.21 -2.74 -6.03
C GLU A 93 10.72 -4.16 -6.28
N VAL A 94 9.66 -4.59 -5.57
CA VAL A 94 9.06 -5.93 -5.71
C VAL A 94 7.78 -5.90 -6.51
N ALA A 95 6.93 -4.88 -6.33
CA ALA A 95 5.54 -4.89 -6.75
C ALA A 95 5.19 -3.93 -7.89
N GLU A 96 6.00 -2.92 -8.17
CA GLU A 96 5.65 -1.87 -9.14
C GLU A 96 5.24 -2.45 -10.51
N SER A 97 6.00 -3.40 -11.03
CA SER A 97 5.69 -4.05 -12.32
C SER A 97 4.35 -4.78 -12.28
N SER A 98 3.99 -5.38 -11.13
CA SER A 98 2.71 -6.05 -10.93
C SER A 98 1.57 -5.05 -10.89
N CYS A 99 1.71 -3.99 -10.11
CA CYS A 99 0.71 -2.94 -9.97
C CYS A 99 0.42 -2.25 -11.31
N ARG A 100 1.47 -1.86 -12.04
CA ARG A 100 1.33 -1.26 -13.38
C ARG A 100 0.68 -2.20 -14.39
N TRP A 101 0.92 -3.50 -14.30
CA TRP A 101 0.25 -4.47 -15.15
C TRP A 101 -1.23 -4.60 -14.78
N LEU A 102 -1.56 -4.67 -13.49
CA LEU A 102 -2.94 -4.71 -13.00
C LEU A 102 -3.73 -3.45 -13.39
N GLU A 103 -3.10 -2.30 -13.32
CA GLU A 103 -3.68 -1.03 -13.78
C GLU A 103 -4.03 -1.09 -15.27
N ARG A 104 -3.11 -1.54 -16.12
CA ARG A 104 -3.35 -1.65 -17.56
C ARG A 104 -4.40 -2.70 -17.93
N GLN A 105 -4.43 -3.84 -17.24
CA GLN A 105 -5.31 -4.96 -17.58
C GLN A 105 -6.71 -4.85 -16.98
N PHE A 106 -6.79 -4.38 -15.75
CA PHE A 106 -8.03 -4.34 -14.97
C PHE A 106 -8.49 -2.93 -14.63
N GLY A 107 -7.72 -1.90 -14.98
CA GLY A 107 -8.02 -0.51 -14.63
C GLY A 107 -7.87 -0.21 -13.14
N MET A 108 -7.22 -1.09 -12.38
CA MET A 108 -7.04 -0.92 -10.95
C MET A 108 -6.05 0.20 -10.65
N ALA A 109 -6.50 1.25 -10.00
CA ALA A 109 -5.64 2.34 -9.62
C ALA A 109 -4.54 1.89 -8.62
N MET A 110 -3.41 2.57 -8.63
CA MET A 110 -2.25 2.25 -7.81
C MET A 110 -1.92 3.43 -6.88
N VAL A 111 -1.75 3.13 -5.59
CA VAL A 111 -1.17 4.03 -4.59
C VAL A 111 0.32 3.75 -4.53
N THR A 112 1.14 4.78 -4.71
CA THR A 112 2.61 4.67 -4.83
C THR A 112 3.36 5.18 -3.62
N SER A 113 2.75 6.06 -2.83
CA SER A 113 3.35 6.57 -1.60
C SER A 113 3.49 5.45 -0.57
N VAL A 114 4.66 5.35 0.05
CA VAL A 114 4.90 4.43 1.17
C VAL A 114 4.84 5.24 2.46
N PRO A 115 4.04 4.85 3.47
CA PRO A 115 3.78 5.67 4.65
C PRO A 115 4.90 5.57 5.70
N ILE A 116 6.12 5.97 5.34
CA ILE A 116 7.27 6.03 6.25
C ILE A 116 7.52 7.50 6.64
N GLY A 117 7.34 7.81 7.91
CA GLY A 117 7.43 9.18 8.43
C GLY A 117 6.16 10.01 8.19
N ILE A 118 6.07 11.15 8.87
CA ILE A 118 4.84 11.97 8.94
C ILE A 118 4.40 12.47 7.57
N ALA A 119 5.30 13.10 6.83
CA ALA A 119 4.98 13.70 5.53
C ALA A 119 4.57 12.65 4.49
N ALA A 120 5.26 11.50 4.46
CA ALA A 120 4.91 10.41 3.54
C ALA A 120 3.59 9.73 3.93
N THR A 121 3.30 9.59 5.21
CA THR A 121 2.01 9.09 5.70
C THR A 121 0.86 10.02 5.30
N GLN A 122 1.04 11.33 5.37
CA GLN A 122 0.04 12.29 4.90
C GLN A 122 -0.17 12.17 3.38
N ARG A 123 0.91 12.07 2.58
CA ARG A 123 0.79 11.84 1.13
C ARG A 123 0.06 10.54 0.82
N PHE A 124 0.39 9.46 1.51
CA PHE A 124 -0.28 8.16 1.36
C PHE A 124 -1.79 8.25 1.61
N ARG A 125 -2.20 8.96 2.66
CA ARG A 125 -3.61 9.18 2.99
C ARG A 125 -4.33 9.97 1.90
N HIS A 126 -3.73 11.06 1.42
CA HIS A 126 -4.31 11.85 0.32
C HIS A 126 -4.40 11.05 -0.99
N GLU A 127 -3.39 10.25 -1.30
CA GLU A 127 -3.40 9.40 -2.49
C GLU A 127 -4.50 8.34 -2.41
N LEU A 128 -4.69 7.70 -1.25
CA LEU A 128 -5.82 6.79 -0.98
C LEU A 128 -7.17 7.49 -1.17
N GLN A 129 -7.31 8.70 -0.63
CA GLN A 129 -8.54 9.48 -0.77
C GLN A 129 -8.88 9.73 -2.24
N GLN A 130 -7.91 10.16 -3.02
CA GLN A 130 -8.08 10.44 -4.45
C GLN A 130 -8.40 9.17 -5.24
N VAL A 131 -7.63 8.11 -5.02
CA VAL A 131 -7.75 6.85 -5.74
C VAL A 131 -9.08 6.14 -5.46
N LEU A 132 -9.53 6.14 -4.21
CA LEU A 132 -10.78 5.50 -3.79
C LEU A 132 -11.97 6.46 -3.79
N GLN A 133 -11.76 7.73 -4.15
CA GLN A 133 -12.78 8.79 -4.16
C GLN A 133 -13.50 8.92 -2.82
N LEU A 134 -12.76 8.89 -1.71
CA LEU A 134 -13.34 9.04 -0.38
C LEU A 134 -13.80 10.48 -0.14
N ASP A 135 -14.96 10.68 0.48
CA ASP A 135 -15.53 12.00 0.73
C ASP A 135 -14.69 12.84 1.70
N ALA A 136 -14.19 12.21 2.76
CA ALA A 136 -13.28 12.81 3.72
C ALA A 136 -12.37 11.75 4.33
N ILE A 137 -11.17 12.18 4.71
CA ILE A 137 -10.27 11.37 5.53
C ILE A 137 -10.24 12.03 6.92
N PRO A 138 -10.42 11.27 8.01
CA PRO A 138 -10.26 11.81 9.35
C PRO A 138 -8.89 12.48 9.49
N GLU A 139 -8.83 13.71 9.97
CA GLU A 139 -7.55 14.31 10.35
C GLU A 139 -6.94 13.46 11.46
N VAL A 140 -5.74 12.92 11.20
CA VAL A 140 -4.94 12.36 12.28
C VAL A 140 -4.45 13.56 13.08
N ALA A 141 -4.97 13.71 14.26
CA ALA A 141 -4.37 14.62 15.23
C ALA A 141 -2.85 14.38 15.26
N ASP A 142 -2.06 15.44 15.48
CA ASP A 142 -0.58 15.42 15.58
C ASP A 142 -0.03 14.45 16.66
N ALA A 143 -0.87 13.53 17.13
CA ALA A 143 -0.57 12.49 18.10
C ALA A 143 0.56 11.53 17.69
N SER A 144 0.90 11.48 16.39
CA SER A 144 2.05 10.73 15.88
C SER A 144 3.40 11.39 16.21
N ARG A 145 3.42 12.67 16.56
CA ARG A 145 4.61 13.33 17.09
C ARG A 145 4.67 13.07 18.57
N MET A 146 5.59 12.24 19.00
CA MET A 146 5.91 12.12 20.42
C MET A 146 6.45 13.46 20.92
N PRO A 147 5.66 14.28 21.68
CA PRO A 147 6.03 15.67 22.00
C PRO A 147 7.30 15.76 22.82
N TRP A 148 7.65 14.69 23.54
CA TRP A 148 8.88 14.59 24.31
C TRP A 148 10.12 14.46 23.44
N TYR A 149 10.02 13.77 22.28
CA TYR A 149 11.17 13.53 21.40
C TYR A 149 11.70 14.84 20.79
N SER A 150 10.83 15.71 20.32
CA SER A 150 11.23 17.00 19.76
C SER A 150 11.86 17.96 20.78
N ARG A 151 11.66 17.71 22.07
CA ARG A 151 12.23 18.46 23.19
C ARG A 151 13.41 17.75 23.85
N SER A 152 13.72 16.54 23.43
CA SER A 152 14.80 15.72 23.96
C SER A 152 16.15 16.19 23.41
N VAL A 153 17.17 16.16 24.25
CA VAL A 153 18.57 16.36 23.84
C VAL A 153 18.97 15.32 22.79
N ASP A 154 18.40 14.13 22.86
CA ASP A 154 18.64 13.03 21.92
C ASP A 154 18.26 13.37 20.48
N SER A 155 17.30 14.27 20.27
CA SER A 155 16.91 14.72 18.92
C SER A 155 18.04 15.46 18.18
N THR A 156 19.06 15.93 18.88
CA THR A 156 20.19 16.68 18.32
C THR A 156 21.43 15.84 18.07
N TYR A 157 21.47 14.58 18.51
CA TYR A 157 22.66 13.71 18.39
C TYR A 157 23.14 13.52 16.95
N LEU A 158 22.25 13.55 15.99
CA LEU A 158 22.58 13.39 14.58
C LEU A 158 22.93 14.71 13.89
N THR A 159 22.82 15.85 14.57
CA THR A 159 23.12 17.16 14.00
C THR A 159 24.58 17.23 13.54
N GLY A 160 24.80 17.55 12.28
CA GLY A 160 26.14 17.64 11.68
C GLY A 160 26.83 16.29 11.44
N LYS A 161 26.19 15.17 11.72
CA LYS A 161 26.73 13.84 11.43
C LYS A 161 26.46 13.44 9.97
N ARG A 162 27.43 12.76 9.38
CA ARG A 162 27.24 12.07 8.09
C ARG A 162 26.77 10.65 8.38
N VAL A 163 25.64 10.27 7.78
CA VAL A 163 25.04 8.96 7.96
C VAL A 163 25.12 8.21 6.63
N PHE A 164 25.53 6.96 6.69
CA PHE A 164 25.46 6.03 5.57
C PHE A 164 24.35 5.03 5.85
N ILE A 165 23.41 4.88 4.89
CA ILE A 165 22.27 3.96 5.00
C ILE A 165 22.46 2.84 3.99
N PHE A 166 22.41 1.61 4.46
CA PHE A 166 22.37 0.41 3.64
C PHE A 166 21.08 -0.35 3.96
N ALA A 167 20.12 -0.28 3.05
CA ALA A 167 18.79 -0.87 3.21
C ALA A 167 18.22 -1.25 1.83
N ASP A 168 17.02 -1.86 1.82
CA ASP A 168 16.21 -1.94 0.60
C ASP A 168 15.83 -0.55 0.08
N ALA A 169 15.42 -0.46 -1.19
CA ALA A 169 15.14 0.83 -1.82
C ALA A 169 14.04 1.60 -1.10
N THR A 170 13.01 0.91 -0.64
CA THR A 170 11.87 1.51 0.07
C THR A 170 12.31 2.24 1.33
N HIS A 171 13.11 1.59 2.19
CA HIS A 171 13.56 2.18 3.46
C HIS A 171 14.73 3.15 3.28
N ALA A 172 15.55 2.98 2.24
CA ALA A 172 16.68 3.89 1.99
C ALA A 172 16.24 5.27 1.46
N ILE A 173 15.07 5.34 0.79
CA ILE A 173 14.54 6.59 0.20
C ILE A 173 13.64 7.34 1.19
N ALA A 174 13.06 6.64 2.16
CA ALA A 174 12.16 7.22 3.14
C ALA A 174 12.89 8.10 4.16
#